data_9e77e1dbc1400cf933292d53e8abb970
#
_entry.id   9e77e1dbc1400cf933292d53e8abb970
#
_cell.length_a   1.000
_cell.length_b   1.000
_cell.length_c   1.000
_cell.angle_alpha   90.00
_cell.angle_beta   90.00
_cell.angle_gamma   90.00
#
_symmetry.space_group_name_H-M   'P 1'
#
loop_
_entity.id
_entity.type
_entity.pdbx_description
1 polymer ?
#
loop_
_entity_poly.entity_id
_entity_poly.type
_entity_poly.pdbx_seq_one_letter_code
_entity_poly.pdbx_strand_id
1 'polypeptide(L)'
;YFIKYYRNRADALAQLNEITNLTNYRNIGYPSTQNIWVRIDSDISNTCYGLGPWVTLNVQAKPFAHPVTIPRQCDDNLDGIFNFNTANLERDLLLGQTGVAVTYFDAANNPLRDSNNNLITSPFPATFSSTSQTIRAVVTNTTPQACWFDTTIQFIVDKSPINFTIPSSLITICDDEIDPALQNGQFNFTNSQAIHTIVTSGQPSGMVFEYYDENNVLLSTPLPNPLPVTLTKNITIVVYNPINPTCKITKTITFTVNPVPTIVLEDSKLVCSNDPTFFVLLDAGITNGSPTTNYSYVWYKDGVVIPNATSYTLNVNAEGIYTVKVINSFGCFRIRTITVIASNAAQFNMPTIMDLSDNNTVIINVTGLGNYVFSLDYPNAYQTINIFTDVTPGVHTVYVKDLDGCGTTSQIINVIGIPKFFTPNADGYNDTWNVLGLTTTKNYNTTIYIFDRYGKLLKELSPISKGWDGTFNGEALPTDDYWYTIYFEDGRTAKGHFTLKR
;
A
#
# COMPACT_ATOMS: atom_id res chain seq x y z
N TYR A 1 32.14 -57.99 91.13
CA TYR A 1 31.58 -56.63 91.37
C TYR A 1 30.39 -56.44 90.44
N PHE A 2 29.22 -55.85 90.92
CA PHE A 2 28.08 -55.47 90.17
C PHE A 2 28.11 -53.95 89.99
N ILE A 3 28.02 -53.50 88.70
CA ILE A 3 27.98 -52.09 88.39
C ILE A 3 26.49 -51.79 88.03
N LYS A 4 25.93 -50.83 88.84
CA LYS A 4 24.54 -50.40 88.60
C LYS A 4 24.48 -48.91 88.35
N TYR A 5 23.51 -48.51 87.50
CA TYR A 5 23.40 -47.15 86.98
C TYR A 5 22.06 -46.54 87.51
N TYR A 6 22.09 -45.27 87.94
CA TYR A 6 20.92 -44.61 88.48
C TYR A 6 20.81 -43.17 88.03
N ARG A 7 19.58 -42.67 87.95
CA ARG A 7 19.33 -41.28 87.48
C ARG A 7 19.81 -40.21 88.40
N ASN A 8 19.83 -40.52 89.72
CA ASN A 8 20.18 -39.55 90.74
C ASN A 8 20.83 -40.29 91.97
N ARG A 9 21.35 -39.49 92.86
CA ARG A 9 22.02 -40.01 94.06
C ARG A 9 21.07 -40.75 95.00
N ALA A 10 19.80 -40.24 95.17
CA ALA A 10 18.86 -40.86 96.10
C ALA A 10 18.48 -42.27 95.63
N ASP A 11 18.21 -42.50 94.39
CA ASP A 11 17.93 -43.80 93.80
C ASP A 11 19.12 -44.77 93.94
N ALA A 12 20.30 -44.23 93.69
CA ALA A 12 21.54 -45.04 93.82
C ALA A 12 21.82 -45.43 95.32
N LEU A 13 21.53 -44.61 96.26
CA LEU A 13 21.63 -44.97 97.73
C LEU A 13 20.56 -45.98 98.17
N ALA A 14 19.30 -45.77 97.67
CA ALA A 14 18.20 -46.66 97.96
C ALA A 14 18.16 -47.97 97.22
N GLN A 15 19.02 -48.09 96.17
CA GLN A 15 18.99 -49.19 95.22
C GLN A 15 17.66 -49.39 94.50
N LEU A 16 16.98 -48.28 94.24
CA LEU A 16 15.70 -48.22 93.56
C LEU A 16 15.84 -47.62 92.17
N ASN A 17 14.96 -47.93 91.29
CA ASN A 17 14.86 -47.35 89.92
C ASN A 17 16.21 -47.47 89.15
N GLU A 18 16.86 -48.66 89.21
CA GLU A 18 18.06 -48.93 88.44
C GLU A 18 17.82 -48.76 86.90
N ILE A 19 18.74 -48.15 86.22
CA ILE A 19 18.72 -48.08 84.81
C ILE A 19 19.19 -49.41 84.22
N THR A 20 18.23 -50.22 83.83
CA THR A 20 18.52 -51.59 83.35
C THR A 20 18.73 -51.65 81.79
N ASN A 21 18.10 -50.70 81.05
CA ASN A 21 18.31 -50.59 79.61
C ASN A 21 19.42 -49.57 79.29
N LEU A 22 20.64 -50.02 79.25
CA LEU A 22 21.82 -49.20 78.97
C LEU A 22 22.02 -48.87 77.50
N THR A 23 21.47 -49.65 76.60
CA THR A 23 21.62 -49.47 75.13
C THR A 23 20.65 -48.45 74.52
N ASN A 24 19.54 -48.18 75.25
CA ASN A 24 18.50 -47.28 74.77
C ASN A 24 18.00 -46.36 75.91
N TYR A 25 18.91 -45.80 76.70
CA TYR A 25 18.57 -44.91 77.81
C TYR A 25 18.18 -43.54 77.26
N ARG A 26 17.07 -42.96 77.76
CA ARG A 26 16.63 -41.60 77.52
C ARG A 26 16.76 -40.78 78.79
N ASN A 27 17.39 -39.60 78.69
CA ASN A 27 17.58 -38.65 79.82
C ASN A 27 16.35 -37.77 80.08
N ILE A 28 15.21 -38.38 80.33
CA ILE A 28 13.93 -37.72 80.54
C ILE A 28 14.04 -36.74 81.71
N GLY A 29 13.67 -35.47 81.57
CA GLY A 29 13.75 -34.43 82.60
C GLY A 29 15.10 -33.67 82.62
N TYR A 30 16.04 -34.03 81.81
CA TYR A 30 17.40 -33.39 81.71
C TYR A 30 17.69 -32.93 80.30
N PRO A 31 17.24 -31.74 79.95
CA PRO A 31 17.29 -31.32 78.50
C PRO A 31 18.67 -31.09 77.95
N SER A 32 19.69 -30.83 78.73
CA SER A 32 21.06 -30.52 78.30
C SER A 32 22.11 -31.46 78.86
N THR A 33 22.12 -31.66 80.16
CA THR A 33 23.14 -32.45 80.89
C THR A 33 22.54 -33.30 81.97
N GLN A 34 22.96 -34.55 82.07
CA GLN A 34 22.54 -35.44 83.19
C GLN A 34 23.78 -36.18 83.68
N ASN A 35 23.98 -36.18 85.00
CA ASN A 35 24.95 -37.07 85.66
C ASN A 35 24.26 -38.35 86.07
N ILE A 36 24.77 -39.46 85.54
CA ILE A 36 24.36 -40.81 85.95
C ILE A 36 25.20 -41.25 87.10
N TRP A 37 24.50 -41.62 88.18
CA TRP A 37 25.14 -42.14 89.38
C TRP A 37 25.44 -43.64 89.16
N VAL A 38 26.73 -43.95 89.30
CA VAL A 38 27.22 -45.32 89.17
C VAL A 38 27.51 -45.83 90.56
N ARG A 39 26.92 -46.98 90.92
CA ARG A 39 27.14 -47.68 92.13
C ARG A 39 27.84 -49.00 91.84
N ILE A 40 28.93 -49.29 92.58
CA ILE A 40 29.71 -50.49 92.47
C ILE A 40 29.51 -51.25 93.80
N ASP A 41 28.88 -52.44 93.70
CA ASP A 41 28.62 -53.28 94.85
C ASP A 41 29.48 -54.51 94.84
N SER A 42 29.80 -55.08 95.99
CA SER A 42 30.50 -56.35 96.13
C SER A 42 29.55 -57.49 95.72
N ASP A 43 30.02 -58.42 94.95
CA ASP A 43 29.35 -59.68 94.54
C ASP A 43 29.17 -60.67 95.71
N ILE A 44 29.96 -60.49 96.79
CA ILE A 44 29.99 -61.38 97.93
C ILE A 44 29.11 -60.86 99.12
N SER A 45 29.12 -59.52 99.34
CA SER A 45 28.52 -58.97 100.50
C SER A 45 27.49 -57.85 100.25
N ASN A 46 27.27 -57.52 98.96
CA ASN A 46 26.43 -56.40 98.49
C ASN A 46 26.77 -55.06 99.15
N THR A 47 27.99 -54.92 99.67
CA THR A 47 28.50 -53.67 100.25
C THR A 47 28.92 -52.72 99.12
N CYS A 48 28.66 -51.42 99.24
CA CYS A 48 28.99 -50.42 98.28
C CYS A 48 30.49 -50.09 98.38
N TYR A 49 31.25 -50.39 97.27
CA TYR A 49 32.64 -50.01 97.14
C TYR A 49 32.86 -48.61 96.57
N GLY A 50 31.84 -48.14 95.82
CA GLY A 50 31.93 -46.78 95.28
C GLY A 50 30.58 -46.28 94.79
N LEU A 51 30.34 -45.02 94.99
CA LEU A 51 29.17 -44.31 94.50
C LEU A 51 29.56 -42.91 94.02
N GLY A 52 29.30 -42.61 92.78
CA GLY A 52 29.63 -41.31 92.24
C GLY A 52 28.97 -40.98 90.93
N PRO A 53 28.89 -39.72 90.57
CA PRO A 53 28.36 -39.29 89.28
C PRO A 53 29.41 -39.35 88.20
N TRP A 54 29.87 -40.56 87.91
CA TRP A 54 31.03 -40.78 87.05
C TRP A 54 30.71 -40.79 85.53
N VAL A 55 29.44 -40.80 85.11
CA VAL A 55 29.03 -40.69 83.75
C VAL A 55 28.21 -39.44 83.59
N THR A 56 28.63 -38.56 82.66
CA THR A 56 27.90 -37.34 82.32
C THR A 56 27.38 -37.52 80.90
N LEU A 57 26.05 -37.49 80.73
CA LEU A 57 25.36 -37.48 79.45
C LEU A 57 25.14 -36.03 79.06
N ASN A 58 25.66 -35.65 77.94
CA ASN A 58 25.44 -34.31 77.29
C ASN A 58 24.51 -34.47 76.07
N VAL A 59 23.40 -33.68 76.09
CA VAL A 59 22.51 -33.57 74.96
C VAL A 59 22.75 -32.24 74.27
N GLN A 60 23.06 -32.31 73.05
CA GLN A 60 23.23 -31.12 72.17
C GLN A 60 21.95 -30.78 71.46
N ALA A 61 21.59 -29.50 71.40
CA ALA A 61 20.53 -29.04 70.56
C ALA A 61 20.85 -29.34 69.08
N LYS A 62 19.92 -29.94 68.38
CA LYS A 62 20.08 -30.17 66.96
C LYS A 62 20.04 -28.79 66.25
N PRO A 63 20.96 -28.52 65.32
CA PRO A 63 20.92 -27.27 64.56
C PRO A 63 19.67 -27.23 63.69
N PHE A 64 19.32 -26.05 63.23
CA PHE A 64 18.18 -25.81 62.37
C PHE A 64 18.64 -25.18 61.06
N ALA A 65 18.11 -25.64 59.93
CA ALA A 65 18.29 -25.05 58.62
C ALA A 65 16.94 -24.47 58.18
N HIS A 66 16.82 -23.16 58.20
CA HIS A 66 15.57 -22.49 57.84
C HIS A 66 15.37 -22.55 56.30
N PRO A 67 14.13 -22.69 55.85
CA PRO A 67 13.84 -22.61 54.41
C PRO A 67 14.22 -21.25 53.83
N VAL A 68 14.98 -21.22 52.75
CA VAL A 68 15.35 -20.02 52.00
C VAL A 68 14.69 -20.08 50.64
N THR A 69 14.00 -18.99 50.29
CA THR A 69 13.38 -18.86 48.95
C THR A 69 14.21 -17.89 48.12
N ILE A 70 14.74 -18.37 47.03
CA ILE A 70 15.40 -17.58 45.99
C ILE A 70 14.38 -17.24 44.90
N PRO A 71 14.17 -15.95 44.59
CA PRO A 71 13.27 -15.57 43.48
C PRO A 71 13.70 -16.19 42.16
N ARG A 72 12.72 -16.70 41.38
CA ARG A 72 12.94 -17.14 40.01
C ARG A 72 13.47 -15.99 39.16
N GLN A 73 14.38 -16.25 38.27
CA GLN A 73 15.00 -15.26 37.39
C GLN A 73 14.76 -15.61 35.93
N CYS A 74 14.77 -14.58 35.08
CA CYS A 74 14.70 -14.76 33.64
C CYS A 74 16.10 -14.94 33.08
N ASP A 75 16.25 -15.86 32.14
CA ASP A 75 17.47 -16.04 31.35
C ASP A 75 17.69 -14.79 30.47
N ASP A 76 18.67 -13.96 30.80
CA ASP A 76 18.88 -12.64 30.20
C ASP A 76 19.68 -12.69 28.88
N ASN A 77 20.45 -13.74 28.67
CA ASN A 77 21.32 -13.92 27.51
C ASN A 77 21.11 -15.25 26.76
N LEU A 78 20.14 -16.05 27.18
CA LEU A 78 19.73 -17.33 26.57
C LEU A 78 20.79 -18.44 26.71
N ASP A 79 21.68 -18.35 27.68
CA ASP A 79 22.66 -19.41 27.96
C ASP A 79 22.21 -20.41 29.05
N GLY A 80 21.03 -20.17 29.66
CA GLY A 80 20.46 -20.99 30.72
C GLY A 80 21.07 -20.74 32.10
N ILE A 81 21.90 -19.70 32.26
CA ILE A 81 22.62 -19.38 33.48
C ILE A 81 22.17 -17.99 33.97
N PHE A 82 22.06 -17.80 35.27
CA PHE A 82 21.79 -16.50 35.89
C PHE A 82 22.70 -16.25 37.10
N ASN A 83 23.10 -15.00 37.30
CA ASN A 83 23.85 -14.56 38.46
C ASN A 83 22.93 -14.17 39.59
N PHE A 84 22.58 -15.13 40.47
CA PHE A 84 21.69 -14.90 41.59
C PHE A 84 22.36 -14.04 42.67
N ASN A 85 21.61 -13.09 43.22
CA ASN A 85 22.03 -12.39 44.42
C ASN A 85 21.76 -13.29 45.63
N THR A 86 22.81 -13.77 46.26
CA THR A 86 22.82 -14.72 47.37
C THR A 86 23.41 -14.13 48.65
N ALA A 87 23.65 -12.81 48.69
CA ALA A 87 24.34 -12.13 49.81
C ALA A 87 23.68 -12.38 51.20
N ASN A 88 22.38 -12.66 51.23
CA ASN A 88 21.64 -12.93 52.47
C ASN A 88 21.30 -14.41 52.68
N LEU A 89 21.65 -15.30 51.74
CA LEU A 89 21.24 -16.70 51.77
C LEU A 89 21.61 -17.40 53.07
N GLU A 90 22.88 -17.32 53.48
CA GLU A 90 23.32 -18.00 54.69
C GLU A 90 22.80 -17.32 55.99
N ARG A 91 22.69 -16.00 55.99
CA ARG A 91 22.02 -15.28 57.11
C ARG A 91 20.57 -15.77 57.29
N ASP A 92 19.82 -15.93 56.26
CA ASP A 92 18.41 -16.33 56.27
C ASP A 92 18.29 -17.83 56.56
N LEU A 93 19.24 -18.65 56.13
CA LEU A 93 19.35 -20.07 56.45
C LEU A 93 19.58 -20.30 57.95
N LEU A 94 20.45 -19.49 58.58
CA LEU A 94 20.88 -19.69 60.00
C LEU A 94 20.05 -18.90 60.99
N LEU A 95 19.44 -17.79 60.63
CA LEU A 95 18.69 -16.86 61.50
C LEU A 95 19.43 -16.55 62.81
N GLY A 96 20.73 -16.32 62.72
CA GLY A 96 21.59 -15.94 63.88
C GLY A 96 22.10 -17.11 64.72
N GLN A 97 21.90 -18.37 64.32
CA GLN A 97 22.54 -19.50 65.02
C GLN A 97 24.05 -19.35 64.98
N THR A 98 24.71 -19.62 66.13
CA THR A 98 26.15 -19.62 66.32
C THR A 98 26.66 -21.02 66.64
N GLY A 99 27.96 -21.29 66.45
CA GLY A 99 28.53 -22.60 66.74
C GLY A 99 28.13 -23.68 65.75
N VAL A 100 27.78 -23.28 64.52
CA VAL A 100 27.40 -24.16 63.40
C VAL A 100 28.30 -23.89 62.19
N ALA A 101 28.49 -24.90 61.36
CA ALA A 101 29.11 -24.81 60.05
C ALA A 101 28.11 -25.22 58.96
N VAL A 102 28.14 -24.60 57.81
CA VAL A 102 27.28 -24.94 56.68
C VAL A 102 28.11 -25.56 55.55
N THR A 103 27.61 -26.64 54.99
CA THR A 103 28.14 -27.28 53.79
C THR A 103 27.05 -27.39 52.74
N TYR A 104 27.42 -27.20 51.50
CA TYR A 104 26.48 -27.17 50.38
C TYR A 104 26.78 -28.34 49.42
N PHE A 105 25.72 -28.95 48.93
CA PHE A 105 25.79 -30.07 48.02
C PHE A 105 24.87 -29.87 46.81
N ASP A 106 25.27 -30.41 45.68
CA ASP A 106 24.41 -30.48 44.47
C ASP A 106 23.33 -31.57 44.63
N ALA A 107 22.45 -31.70 43.64
CA ALA A 107 21.37 -32.70 43.66
C ALA A 107 21.88 -34.15 43.67
N ALA A 108 23.12 -34.42 43.29
CA ALA A 108 23.77 -35.73 43.33
C ALA A 108 24.53 -35.96 44.64
N ASN A 109 24.40 -35.06 45.63
CA ASN A 109 25.15 -35.08 46.88
C ASN A 109 26.68 -34.93 46.76
N ASN A 110 27.17 -34.36 45.65
CA ASN A 110 28.59 -33.95 45.56
C ASN A 110 28.74 -32.55 46.22
N PRO A 111 29.89 -32.24 46.77
CA PRO A 111 30.18 -30.90 47.26
C PRO A 111 29.93 -29.84 46.20
N LEU A 112 29.13 -28.84 46.51
CA LEU A 112 28.73 -27.79 45.55
C LEU A 112 29.97 -27.01 45.10
N ARG A 113 30.05 -26.77 43.77
CA ARG A 113 31.12 -26.00 43.17
C ARG A 113 30.56 -24.89 42.29
N ASP A 114 31.31 -23.82 42.17
CA ASP A 114 30.97 -22.75 41.21
C ASP A 114 31.32 -23.12 39.77
N SER A 115 31.03 -22.22 38.83
CA SER A 115 31.32 -22.40 37.40
C SER A 115 32.83 -22.55 37.09
N ASN A 116 33.70 -22.15 38.01
CA ASN A 116 35.14 -22.25 37.91
C ASN A 116 35.70 -23.51 38.64
N ASN A 117 34.80 -24.43 39.05
CA ASN A 117 35.13 -25.63 39.82
C ASN A 117 35.69 -25.39 41.24
N ASN A 118 35.56 -24.17 41.81
CA ASN A 118 35.89 -23.90 43.18
C ASN A 118 34.83 -24.43 44.11
N LEU A 119 35.26 -25.01 45.25
CA LEU A 119 34.34 -25.50 46.26
C LEU A 119 33.61 -24.32 46.95
N ILE A 120 32.26 -24.41 47.01
CA ILE A 120 31.45 -23.46 47.75
C ILE A 120 31.47 -23.83 49.23
N THR A 121 31.96 -22.88 50.04
CA THR A 121 32.07 -23.02 51.47
C THR A 121 31.27 -21.90 52.19
N SER A 122 31.02 -22.08 53.47
CA SER A 122 30.52 -21.02 54.34
C SER A 122 31.57 -19.91 54.53
N PRO A 123 31.23 -18.61 54.40
CA PRO A 123 29.89 -18.09 54.01
C PRO A 123 29.61 -18.30 52.51
N PHE A 124 28.33 -18.50 52.18
CA PHE A 124 27.90 -18.65 50.78
C PHE A 124 28.29 -17.38 49.99
N PRO A 125 28.77 -17.48 48.75
CA PRO A 125 29.11 -16.32 47.93
C PRO A 125 27.98 -15.31 47.83
N ALA A 126 28.25 -14.02 47.80
CA ALA A 126 27.26 -12.97 47.65
C ALA A 126 26.52 -12.99 46.30
N THR A 127 27.18 -13.57 45.28
CA THR A 127 26.58 -13.86 43.97
C THR A 127 26.91 -15.31 43.59
N PHE A 128 25.92 -16.00 43.03
CA PHE A 128 26.08 -17.39 42.61
C PHE A 128 25.57 -17.56 41.17
N SER A 129 26.48 -17.84 40.28
CA SER A 129 26.19 -18.11 38.85
C SER A 129 25.71 -19.56 38.71
N SER A 130 24.47 -19.77 38.27
CA SER A 130 23.88 -21.10 38.26
C SER A 130 22.87 -21.27 37.14
N THR A 131 22.77 -22.48 36.62
CA THR A 131 21.58 -22.98 35.90
C THR A 131 20.46 -23.29 36.90
N SER A 132 19.29 -23.68 36.37
CA SER A 132 18.22 -24.23 37.22
C SER A 132 18.70 -25.48 37.94
N GLN A 133 18.80 -25.43 39.26
CA GLN A 133 19.17 -26.55 40.10
C GLN A 133 18.60 -26.44 41.52
N THR A 134 18.58 -27.57 42.23
CA THR A 134 18.28 -27.64 43.66
C THR A 134 19.58 -27.98 44.38
N ILE A 135 19.98 -27.17 45.33
CA ILE A 135 21.10 -27.47 46.24
C ILE A 135 20.58 -27.90 47.57
N ARG A 136 21.38 -28.68 48.29
CA ARG A 136 21.15 -29.07 49.67
C ARG A 136 22.11 -28.35 50.59
N ALA A 137 21.62 -27.62 51.59
CA ALA A 137 22.40 -26.96 52.60
C ALA A 137 22.33 -27.79 53.91
N VAL A 138 23.45 -28.19 54.44
CA VAL A 138 23.56 -28.97 55.67
C VAL A 138 24.21 -28.09 56.74
N VAL A 139 23.46 -27.83 57.79
CA VAL A 139 23.89 -27.06 58.99
C VAL A 139 24.34 -28.08 60.02
N THR A 140 25.60 -28.02 60.46
CA THR A 140 26.23 -28.98 61.39
C THR A 140 26.79 -28.22 62.61
N ASN A 141 26.53 -28.72 63.83
CA ASN A 141 27.17 -28.19 65.04
C ASN A 141 28.70 -28.37 64.95
N THR A 142 29.45 -27.36 65.37
CA THR A 142 30.94 -27.41 65.41
C THR A 142 31.46 -28.19 66.62
N THR A 143 30.58 -28.85 67.39
CA THR A 143 30.89 -29.69 68.52
C THR A 143 31.30 -31.10 68.10
N PRO A 144 31.99 -31.88 68.92
CA PRO A 144 32.48 -33.22 68.57
C PRO A 144 31.44 -34.20 68.05
N GLN A 145 30.17 -34.03 68.48
CA GLN A 145 29.07 -34.92 68.07
C GLN A 145 28.48 -34.61 66.72
N ALA A 146 28.81 -33.41 66.15
CA ALA A 146 28.45 -32.99 64.79
C ALA A 146 26.99 -33.26 64.37
N CYS A 147 26.04 -32.96 65.28
CA CYS A 147 24.60 -33.04 64.95
C CYS A 147 24.30 -32.14 63.76
N TRP A 148 23.49 -32.61 62.85
CA TRP A 148 23.18 -31.83 61.65
C TRP A 148 21.68 -31.82 61.31
N PHE A 149 21.29 -30.79 60.51
CA PHE A 149 19.97 -30.66 59.89
C PHE A 149 20.14 -30.07 58.49
N ASP A 150 19.27 -30.41 57.55
CA ASP A 150 19.39 -29.95 56.18
C ASP A 150 18.10 -29.36 55.65
N THR A 151 18.24 -28.57 54.59
CA THR A 151 17.14 -28.03 53.79
C THR A 151 17.60 -27.94 52.33
N THR A 152 16.62 -27.82 51.43
CA THR A 152 16.89 -27.61 50.03
C THR A 152 16.61 -26.18 49.61
N ILE A 153 17.43 -25.65 48.70
CA ILE A 153 17.30 -24.31 48.09
C ILE A 153 17.23 -24.47 46.61
N GLN A 154 16.21 -23.87 46.00
CA GLN A 154 16.00 -23.94 44.57
C GLN A 154 16.47 -22.67 43.88
N PHE A 155 17.31 -22.82 42.87
CA PHE A 155 17.66 -21.79 41.88
C PHE A 155 16.90 -22.12 40.60
N ILE A 156 16.14 -21.16 40.06
CA ILE A 156 15.30 -21.35 38.88
C ILE A 156 15.58 -20.24 37.91
N VAL A 157 16.07 -20.59 36.71
CA VAL A 157 16.26 -19.74 35.56
C VAL A 157 15.19 -20.08 34.54
N ASP A 158 14.29 -19.13 34.29
CA ASP A 158 13.18 -19.31 33.36
C ASP A 158 13.58 -18.82 31.97
N LYS A 159 13.15 -19.56 30.96
CA LYS A 159 13.37 -19.17 29.56
C LYS A 159 12.78 -17.80 29.27
N SER A 160 13.55 -16.93 28.67
CA SER A 160 13.10 -15.63 28.15
C SER A 160 12.76 -15.69 26.68
N PRO A 161 11.82 -14.86 26.21
CA PRO A 161 11.58 -14.71 24.78
C PRO A 161 12.80 -14.11 24.05
N ILE A 162 12.95 -14.46 22.76
CA ILE A 162 13.96 -13.91 21.87
C ILE A 162 13.43 -12.64 21.20
N ASN A 163 14.25 -11.60 21.11
CA ASN A 163 13.89 -10.36 20.43
C ASN A 163 13.68 -10.60 18.92
N PHE A 164 12.74 -9.87 18.33
CA PHE A 164 12.37 -9.95 16.93
C PHE A 164 12.27 -8.57 16.30
N THR A 165 12.35 -8.48 14.97
CA THR A 165 12.18 -7.24 14.20
C THR A 165 11.22 -7.47 13.06
N ILE A 166 10.20 -6.62 12.97
CA ILE A 166 9.20 -6.67 11.88
C ILE A 166 9.69 -5.72 10.77
N PRO A 167 9.85 -6.22 9.53
CA PRO A 167 10.19 -5.39 8.38
C PRO A 167 9.10 -4.36 8.10
N SER A 168 9.51 -3.14 7.71
CA SER A 168 8.58 -2.06 7.36
C SER A 168 7.63 -2.43 6.21
N SER A 169 8.07 -3.27 5.28
CA SER A 169 7.25 -3.75 4.17
C SER A 169 6.00 -4.55 4.59
N LEU A 170 5.96 -5.07 5.82
CA LEU A 170 4.80 -5.79 6.36
C LEU A 170 3.83 -4.89 7.14
N ILE A 171 4.26 -3.69 7.52
CA ILE A 171 3.50 -2.76 8.36
C ILE A 171 3.23 -1.42 7.66
N THR A 172 3.55 -1.32 6.35
CA THR A 172 3.34 -0.11 5.54
C THR A 172 2.68 -0.50 4.24
N ILE A 173 1.56 0.15 3.89
CA ILE A 173 0.85 -0.01 2.62
C ILE A 173 0.48 1.35 2.05
N CYS A 174 0.10 1.37 0.79
CA CYS A 174 -0.51 2.54 0.17
C CYS A 174 -2.02 2.52 0.41
N ASP A 175 -2.59 3.72 0.48
CA ASP A 175 -4.03 3.94 0.49
C ASP A 175 -4.70 3.23 -0.70
N ASP A 176 -5.75 2.47 -0.44
CA ASP A 176 -6.53 1.72 -1.44
C ASP A 176 -7.92 2.32 -1.68
N GLU A 177 -8.26 3.42 -1.01
CA GLU A 177 -9.52 4.12 -1.18
C GLU A 177 -9.58 4.93 -2.48
N ILE A 178 -10.78 4.98 -3.06
CA ILE A 178 -11.06 5.80 -4.24
C ILE A 178 -11.07 7.29 -3.86
N ASP A 179 -11.61 7.62 -2.68
CA ASP A 179 -11.63 8.98 -2.15
C ASP A 179 -10.28 9.35 -1.55
N PRO A 180 -9.52 10.27 -2.16
CA PRO A 180 -8.20 10.67 -1.67
C PRO A 180 -8.23 11.42 -0.33
N ALA A 181 -9.40 11.80 0.18
CA ALA A 181 -9.55 12.41 1.50
C ALA A 181 -9.59 11.39 2.63
N LEU A 182 -9.84 10.11 2.31
CA LEU A 182 -9.90 8.99 3.26
C LEU A 182 -8.65 8.14 3.07
N GLN A 183 -7.72 8.23 4.00
CA GLN A 183 -6.47 7.47 3.96
C GLN A 183 -6.64 6.16 4.73
N ASN A 184 -7.16 5.14 4.06
CA ASN A 184 -7.46 3.82 4.61
C ASN A 184 -6.69 2.71 3.91
N GLY A 185 -6.51 1.59 4.59
CA GLY A 185 -5.90 0.41 4.02
C GLY A 185 -6.24 -0.85 4.78
N GLN A 186 -6.20 -1.97 4.11
CA GLN A 186 -6.45 -3.28 4.70
C GLN A 186 -5.20 -4.17 4.57
N PHE A 187 -4.60 -4.50 5.72
CA PHE A 187 -3.53 -5.48 5.76
C PHE A 187 -4.13 -6.88 5.64
N ASN A 188 -3.73 -7.60 4.61
CA ASN A 188 -4.27 -8.91 4.27
C ASN A 188 -3.68 -10.06 5.12
N PHE A 189 -4.19 -11.28 4.92
CA PHE A 189 -3.75 -12.48 5.62
C PHE A 189 -2.23 -12.71 5.51
N THR A 190 -1.62 -12.46 4.36
CA THR A 190 -0.18 -12.68 4.16
C THR A 190 0.65 -11.82 5.13
N ASN A 191 0.28 -10.55 5.34
CA ASN A 191 0.95 -9.68 6.29
C ASN A 191 0.79 -10.19 7.74
N SER A 192 -0.44 -10.52 8.14
CA SER A 192 -0.73 -11.02 9.49
C SER A 192 0.00 -12.32 9.80
N GLN A 193 -0.01 -13.26 8.86
CA GLN A 193 0.68 -14.54 9.01
C GLN A 193 2.20 -14.38 8.98
N ALA A 194 2.74 -13.51 8.11
CA ALA A 194 4.18 -13.23 8.05
C ALA A 194 4.69 -12.60 9.34
N ILE A 195 3.95 -11.64 9.90
CA ILE A 195 4.27 -11.03 11.19
C ILE A 195 4.25 -12.09 12.29
N HIS A 196 3.20 -12.92 12.36
CA HIS A 196 3.12 -13.98 13.35
C HIS A 196 4.26 -14.98 13.22
N THR A 197 4.62 -15.37 12.01
CA THR A 197 5.75 -16.25 11.74
C THR A 197 7.07 -15.67 12.24
N ILE A 198 7.31 -14.36 12.01
CA ILE A 198 8.53 -13.68 12.50
C ILE A 198 8.54 -13.64 14.03
N VAL A 199 7.42 -13.32 14.66
CA VAL A 199 7.31 -13.22 16.12
C VAL A 199 7.54 -14.57 16.81
N THR A 200 7.07 -15.66 16.19
CA THR A 200 7.18 -17.01 16.75
C THR A 200 8.46 -17.73 16.39
N SER A 201 9.15 -17.30 15.35
CA SER A 201 10.36 -17.96 14.83
C SER A 201 11.49 -17.98 15.84
N GLY A 202 12.05 -19.17 16.08
CA GLY A 202 13.17 -19.37 17.00
C GLY A 202 12.84 -19.21 18.49
N GLN A 203 11.61 -18.86 18.85
CA GLN A 203 11.23 -18.70 20.26
C GLN A 203 11.34 -20.02 21.03
N PRO A 204 11.69 -19.97 22.31
CA PRO A 204 11.65 -21.15 23.18
C PRO A 204 10.24 -21.76 23.20
N SER A 205 10.16 -23.09 23.31
CA SER A 205 8.87 -23.78 23.38
C SER A 205 8.06 -23.34 24.61
N GLY A 206 6.74 -23.22 24.42
CA GLY A 206 5.80 -22.89 25.48
C GLY A 206 5.60 -21.37 25.72
N MET A 207 6.19 -20.50 24.90
CA MET A 207 5.89 -19.07 24.96
C MET A 207 4.45 -18.77 24.52
N VAL A 208 3.88 -17.73 25.10
CA VAL A 208 2.57 -17.17 24.77
C VAL A 208 2.76 -15.90 23.97
N PHE A 209 1.91 -15.71 22.95
CA PHE A 209 1.94 -14.59 22.00
C PHE A 209 0.61 -13.86 22.04
N GLU A 210 0.62 -12.58 22.34
CA GLU A 210 -0.57 -11.75 22.45
C GLU A 210 -0.38 -10.46 21.67
N TYR A 211 -1.46 -10.00 21.04
CA TYR A 211 -1.52 -8.77 20.26
C TYR A 211 -2.58 -7.87 20.86
N TYR A 212 -2.24 -6.62 21.14
CA TYR A 212 -3.15 -5.64 21.71
C TYR A 212 -3.25 -4.42 20.81
N ASP A 213 -4.44 -3.87 20.67
CA ASP A 213 -4.63 -2.58 20.01
C ASP A 213 -4.19 -1.42 20.91
N GLU A 214 -4.33 -0.19 20.40
CA GLU A 214 -3.99 1.05 21.11
C GLU A 214 -4.82 1.29 22.37
N ASN A 215 -5.97 0.60 22.54
CA ASN A 215 -6.83 0.66 23.72
C ASN A 215 -6.57 -0.50 24.70
N ASN A 216 -5.50 -1.27 24.52
CA ASN A 216 -5.18 -2.50 25.23
C ASN A 216 -6.25 -3.60 25.12
N VAL A 217 -6.99 -3.63 24.00
CA VAL A 217 -7.92 -4.71 23.71
C VAL A 217 -7.16 -5.86 23.03
N LEU A 218 -7.32 -7.06 23.57
CA LEU A 218 -6.69 -8.26 23.00
C LEU A 218 -7.29 -8.58 21.63
N LEU A 219 -6.41 -8.74 20.66
CA LEU A 219 -6.74 -9.13 19.29
C LEU A 219 -6.56 -10.63 19.08
N SER A 220 -7.01 -11.14 17.95
CA SER A 220 -6.78 -12.53 17.56
C SER A 220 -5.30 -12.82 17.34
N THR A 221 -4.91 -14.07 17.51
CA THR A 221 -3.56 -14.58 17.23
C THR A 221 -3.64 -15.67 16.15
N PRO A 222 -3.09 -15.47 14.96
CA PRO A 222 -2.47 -14.24 14.43
C PRO A 222 -3.41 -13.03 14.36
N LEU A 223 -2.87 -11.85 14.00
CA LEU A 223 -3.64 -10.62 13.83
C LEU A 223 -4.86 -10.81 12.92
N PRO A 224 -5.94 -10.03 13.08
CA PRO A 224 -7.14 -10.12 12.25
C PRO A 224 -6.81 -10.04 10.75
N ASN A 225 -7.62 -10.73 9.96
CA ASN A 225 -7.50 -10.73 8.51
C ASN A 225 -8.88 -10.48 7.88
N PRO A 226 -9.06 -9.36 7.19
CA PRO A 226 -8.12 -8.23 7.07
C PRO A 226 -7.98 -7.44 8.38
N LEU A 227 -6.85 -6.73 8.55
CA LEU A 227 -6.66 -5.74 9.61
C LEU A 227 -6.91 -4.34 9.01
N PRO A 228 -8.03 -3.68 9.32
CA PRO A 228 -8.30 -2.33 8.83
C PRO A 228 -7.45 -1.31 9.59
N VAL A 229 -6.88 -0.37 8.85
CA VAL A 229 -6.06 0.72 9.39
C VAL A 229 -6.47 2.03 8.72
N THR A 230 -6.76 3.04 9.54
CA THR A 230 -6.99 4.41 9.09
C THR A 230 -5.80 5.26 9.49
N LEU A 231 -5.08 5.83 8.54
CA LEU A 231 -3.82 6.56 8.73
C LEU A 231 -2.73 5.70 9.38
N THR A 232 -2.84 5.47 10.68
CA THR A 232 -1.93 4.65 11.46
C THR A 232 -2.69 3.84 12.50
N LYS A 233 -2.12 2.68 12.89
CA LYS A 233 -2.63 1.84 13.98
C LYS A 233 -1.47 1.23 14.74
N ASN A 234 -1.43 1.44 16.04
CA ASN A 234 -0.44 0.84 16.91
C ASN A 234 -0.90 -0.52 17.40
N ILE A 235 -0.04 -1.51 17.27
CA ILE A 235 -0.26 -2.86 17.80
C ILE A 235 0.88 -3.17 18.75
N THR A 236 0.55 -3.51 19.98
CA THR A 236 1.51 -3.97 21.00
C THR A 236 1.56 -5.49 20.96
N ILE A 237 2.73 -6.03 20.70
CA ILE A 237 3.02 -7.46 20.71
C ILE A 237 3.68 -7.79 22.04
N VAL A 238 3.12 -8.75 22.75
CA VAL A 238 3.66 -9.28 24.00
C VAL A 238 4.00 -10.75 23.80
N VAL A 239 5.24 -11.10 24.06
CA VAL A 239 5.70 -12.50 24.10
C VAL A 239 6.19 -12.78 25.50
N TYR A 240 5.69 -13.81 26.14
CA TYR A 240 6.05 -14.09 27.54
C TYR A 240 6.06 -15.58 27.87
N ASN A 241 6.79 -15.91 28.94
CA ASN A 241 6.78 -17.25 29.53
C ASN A 241 5.58 -17.38 30.49
N PRO A 242 4.60 -18.28 30.27
CA PRO A 242 3.41 -18.38 31.11
C PRO A 242 3.73 -18.86 32.54
N ILE A 243 4.87 -19.55 32.74
CA ILE A 243 5.31 -20.01 34.07
C ILE A 243 5.88 -18.85 34.88
N ASN A 244 6.53 -17.90 34.22
CA ASN A 244 7.05 -16.67 34.82
C ASN A 244 6.74 -15.47 33.90
N PRO A 245 5.59 -14.83 34.03
CA PRO A 245 5.17 -13.73 33.14
C PRO A 245 6.03 -12.46 33.22
N THR A 246 6.99 -12.40 34.17
CA THR A 246 7.98 -11.32 34.19
C THR A 246 9.02 -11.49 33.09
N CYS A 247 9.26 -12.74 32.61
CA CYS A 247 10.11 -13.05 31.46
C CYS A 247 9.33 -12.78 30.18
N LYS A 248 9.34 -11.51 29.73
CA LYS A 248 8.57 -11.04 28.58
C LYS A 248 9.34 -10.04 27.72
N ILE A 249 8.97 -9.98 26.45
CA ILE A 249 9.28 -8.88 25.55
C ILE A 249 7.97 -8.21 25.18
N THR A 250 7.96 -6.88 25.25
CA THR A 250 6.85 -6.06 24.78
C THR A 250 7.37 -5.16 23.68
N LYS A 251 6.73 -5.17 22.51
CA LYS A 251 7.13 -4.38 21.35
C LYS A 251 5.91 -3.78 20.68
N THR A 252 5.90 -2.48 20.51
CA THR A 252 4.86 -1.79 19.74
C THR A 252 5.33 -1.60 18.29
N ILE A 253 4.49 -1.98 17.34
CA ILE A 253 4.65 -1.74 15.92
C ILE A 253 3.55 -0.80 15.44
N THR A 254 3.89 0.09 14.50
CA THR A 254 2.94 1.04 13.92
C THR A 254 2.63 0.64 12.49
N PHE A 255 1.41 0.22 12.23
CA PHE A 255 0.90 0.06 10.88
C PHE A 255 0.63 1.44 10.29
N THR A 256 1.06 1.67 9.06
CA THR A 256 0.95 2.97 8.38
C THR A 256 0.35 2.80 7.00
N VAL A 257 -0.64 3.63 6.67
CA VAL A 257 -1.20 3.76 5.34
C VAL A 257 -0.65 5.05 4.73
N ASN A 258 0.17 4.91 3.70
CA ASN A 258 0.75 6.05 2.98
C ASN A 258 -0.24 6.62 1.98
N PRO A 259 -0.36 7.95 1.87
CA PRO A 259 -1.26 8.58 0.92
C PRO A 259 -0.84 8.29 -0.51
N VAL A 260 -1.81 8.22 -1.41
CA VAL A 260 -1.59 8.20 -2.85
C VAL A 260 -1.63 9.63 -3.43
N PRO A 261 -1.08 9.87 -4.62
CA PRO A 261 -1.19 11.17 -5.28
C PRO A 261 -2.64 11.61 -5.52
N THR A 262 -2.97 12.86 -5.24
CA THR A 262 -4.29 13.46 -5.53
C THR A 262 -4.28 14.02 -6.93
N ILE A 263 -4.95 13.32 -7.86
CA ILE A 263 -4.97 13.67 -9.30
C ILE A 263 -6.38 13.55 -9.87
N VAL A 264 -6.65 14.25 -10.95
CA VAL A 264 -7.80 13.96 -11.82
C VAL A 264 -7.52 12.64 -12.54
N LEU A 265 -8.47 11.70 -12.48
CA LEU A 265 -8.25 10.34 -12.98
C LEU A 265 -8.47 10.20 -14.48
N GLU A 266 -9.38 11.01 -15.06
CA GLU A 266 -9.76 10.91 -16.46
C GLU A 266 -9.73 12.27 -17.15
N ASP A 267 -9.44 12.30 -18.45
CA ASP A 267 -9.51 13.47 -19.31
C ASP A 267 -9.68 13.04 -20.77
N SER A 268 -10.07 13.99 -21.62
CA SER A 268 -10.18 13.79 -23.06
C SER A 268 -9.56 14.99 -23.78
N LYS A 269 -8.79 14.70 -24.83
CA LYS A 269 -8.14 15.70 -25.68
C LYS A 269 -8.36 15.34 -27.14
N LEU A 270 -8.21 16.33 -28.02
CA LEU A 270 -8.33 16.18 -29.47
C LEU A 270 -6.99 16.43 -30.14
N VAL A 271 -6.69 15.65 -31.16
CA VAL A 271 -5.51 15.82 -32.00
C VAL A 271 -5.91 15.84 -33.49
N CYS A 272 -5.23 16.66 -34.27
CA CYS A 272 -5.48 16.73 -35.71
C CYS A 272 -4.62 15.71 -36.46
N SER A 273 -5.22 14.61 -36.89
CA SER A 273 -4.50 13.50 -37.53
C SER A 273 -3.87 13.81 -38.89
N ASN A 274 -4.37 14.84 -39.55
CA ASN A 274 -3.84 15.29 -40.85
C ASN A 274 -2.81 16.44 -40.75
N ASP A 275 -2.49 16.91 -39.53
CA ASP A 275 -1.46 17.89 -39.28
C ASP A 275 -0.40 17.32 -38.32
N PRO A 276 0.71 16.79 -38.80
CA PRO A 276 1.76 16.23 -37.96
C PRO A 276 2.47 17.26 -37.10
N THR A 277 2.24 18.54 -37.30
CA THR A 277 2.79 19.64 -36.51
C THR A 277 1.87 20.06 -35.36
N PHE A 278 0.65 19.58 -35.34
CA PHE A 278 -0.30 19.83 -34.26
C PHE A 278 -0.05 18.89 -33.08
N PHE A 279 0.36 19.47 -31.95
CA PHE A 279 0.57 18.75 -30.71
C PHE A 279 -0.42 19.18 -29.64
N VAL A 280 -0.92 18.23 -28.89
CA VAL A 280 -1.68 18.50 -27.68
C VAL A 280 -0.84 18.17 -26.45
N LEU A 281 -0.88 19.07 -25.47
CA LEU A 281 -0.19 18.90 -24.20
C LEU A 281 -1.07 18.09 -23.23
N LEU A 282 -0.61 16.93 -22.84
CA LEU A 282 -1.16 16.14 -21.76
C LEU A 282 -0.44 16.49 -20.45
N ASP A 283 -1.13 16.41 -19.33
CA ASP A 283 -0.56 16.62 -18.01
C ASP A 283 -0.94 15.47 -17.05
N ALA A 284 -0.22 15.38 -15.95
CA ALA A 284 -0.43 14.34 -14.94
C ALA A 284 -1.60 14.61 -13.97
N GLY A 285 -2.30 15.72 -14.11
CA GLY A 285 -3.57 16.03 -13.42
C GLY A 285 -3.48 16.27 -11.91
N ILE A 286 -2.36 16.75 -11.37
CA ILE A 286 -2.19 17.02 -9.96
C ILE A 286 -3.10 18.18 -9.53
N THR A 287 -3.91 17.99 -8.48
CA THR A 287 -4.94 18.95 -8.04
C THR A 287 -4.74 19.51 -6.64
N ASN A 288 -3.87 18.92 -5.82
CA ASN A 288 -3.66 19.31 -4.42
C ASN A 288 -2.68 20.48 -4.21
N GLY A 289 -2.22 21.14 -5.30
CA GLY A 289 -1.25 22.24 -5.23
C GLY A 289 0.19 21.81 -4.87
N SER A 290 0.45 20.51 -4.76
CA SER A 290 1.82 20.03 -4.51
C SER A 290 2.73 20.31 -5.70
N PRO A 291 4.02 20.65 -5.48
CA PRO A 291 4.99 20.77 -6.55
C PRO A 291 5.10 19.52 -7.38
N THR A 292 5.12 19.66 -8.70
CA THR A 292 5.24 18.51 -9.62
C THR A 292 6.54 17.71 -9.44
N THR A 293 7.56 18.33 -8.87
CA THR A 293 8.85 17.73 -8.54
C THR A 293 8.80 16.74 -7.37
N ASN A 294 7.69 16.70 -6.62
CA ASN A 294 7.48 15.74 -5.54
C ASN A 294 7.06 14.35 -6.05
N TYR A 295 6.90 14.22 -7.35
CA TYR A 295 6.41 12.99 -7.98
C TYR A 295 7.35 12.54 -9.10
N SER A 296 7.32 11.27 -9.39
CA SER A 296 7.88 10.69 -10.61
C SER A 296 6.78 10.18 -11.52
N TYR A 297 7.04 10.17 -12.83
CA TYR A 297 6.04 9.91 -13.85
C TYR A 297 6.50 8.82 -14.79
N VAL A 298 5.57 7.95 -15.18
CA VAL A 298 5.76 6.97 -16.25
C VAL A 298 4.55 7.05 -17.17
N TRP A 299 4.80 7.40 -18.43
CA TRP A 299 3.76 7.52 -19.45
C TRP A 299 3.64 6.26 -20.29
N TYR A 300 2.42 5.96 -20.68
CA TYR A 300 2.09 4.83 -21.55
C TYR A 300 1.17 5.33 -22.68
N LYS A 301 1.26 4.70 -23.83
CA LYS A 301 0.29 4.78 -24.92
C LYS A 301 -0.24 3.39 -25.22
N ASP A 302 -1.56 3.20 -25.18
CA ASP A 302 -2.24 1.94 -25.45
C ASP A 302 -1.66 0.76 -24.64
N GLY A 303 -1.29 1.03 -23.37
CA GLY A 303 -0.67 0.09 -22.45
C GLY A 303 0.83 -0.12 -22.62
N VAL A 304 1.47 0.48 -23.61
CA VAL A 304 2.91 0.37 -23.85
C VAL A 304 3.64 1.58 -23.30
N VAL A 305 4.73 1.34 -22.56
CA VAL A 305 5.56 2.41 -21.96
C VAL A 305 6.14 3.30 -23.06
N ILE A 306 6.05 4.63 -22.88
CA ILE A 306 6.72 5.61 -23.73
C ILE A 306 8.13 5.85 -23.16
N PRO A 307 9.19 5.43 -23.86
CA PRO A 307 10.55 5.56 -23.35
C PRO A 307 10.92 7.03 -23.08
N ASN A 308 11.63 7.28 -21.95
CA ASN A 308 12.11 8.60 -21.54
C ASN A 308 11.02 9.65 -21.26
N ALA A 309 9.74 9.29 -21.25
CA ALA A 309 8.65 10.18 -20.86
C ALA A 309 8.49 10.19 -19.34
N THR A 310 9.31 11.00 -18.67
CA THR A 310 9.37 11.11 -17.19
C THR A 310 8.95 12.50 -16.67
N SER A 311 8.49 13.37 -17.55
CA SER A 311 8.03 14.70 -17.19
C SER A 311 6.57 14.70 -16.71
N TYR A 312 6.19 15.71 -15.95
CA TYR A 312 4.81 16.03 -15.57
C TYR A 312 3.87 16.17 -16.77
N THR A 313 4.38 16.58 -17.90
CA THR A 313 3.63 16.78 -19.14
C THR A 313 4.21 15.95 -20.27
N LEU A 314 3.37 15.65 -21.27
CA LEU A 314 3.71 14.94 -22.48
C LEU A 314 3.04 15.60 -23.68
N ASN A 315 3.83 15.98 -24.71
CA ASN A 315 3.29 16.44 -26.00
C ASN A 315 3.02 15.24 -26.90
N VAL A 316 1.81 15.14 -27.44
CA VAL A 316 1.39 14.07 -28.31
C VAL A 316 0.68 14.61 -29.57
N ASN A 317 0.82 13.92 -30.69
CA ASN A 317 0.18 14.25 -31.98
C ASN A 317 -0.56 13.04 -32.61
N ALA A 318 -0.82 12.01 -31.85
CA ALA A 318 -1.51 10.82 -32.31
C ALA A 318 -2.62 10.43 -31.35
N GLU A 319 -3.72 9.92 -31.89
CA GLU A 319 -4.81 9.32 -31.12
C GLU A 319 -4.35 8.11 -30.32
N GLY A 320 -5.10 7.77 -29.27
CA GLY A 320 -4.86 6.61 -28.44
C GLY A 320 -5.28 6.85 -26.98
N ILE A 321 -5.15 5.81 -26.18
CA ILE A 321 -5.36 5.90 -24.73
C ILE A 321 -4.01 6.11 -24.06
N TYR A 322 -3.81 7.31 -23.54
CA TYR A 322 -2.61 7.67 -22.80
C TYR A 322 -2.87 7.50 -21.32
N THR A 323 -1.95 6.84 -20.61
CA THR A 323 -2.02 6.78 -19.15
C THR A 323 -0.71 7.27 -18.55
N VAL A 324 -0.82 7.97 -17.41
CA VAL A 324 0.34 8.38 -16.64
C VAL A 324 0.24 7.82 -15.23
N LYS A 325 1.25 7.06 -14.84
CA LYS A 325 1.46 6.58 -13.47
C LYS A 325 2.20 7.69 -12.72
N VAL A 326 1.51 8.31 -11.75
CA VAL A 326 2.06 9.35 -10.87
C VAL A 326 2.45 8.70 -9.55
N ILE A 327 3.71 8.78 -9.17
CA ILE A 327 4.29 8.07 -8.03
C ILE A 327 4.87 9.10 -7.06
N ASN A 328 4.50 9.02 -5.77
CA ASN A 328 5.04 9.90 -4.73
C ASN A 328 6.33 9.33 -4.08
N SER A 329 6.90 10.05 -3.11
CA SER A 329 8.12 9.66 -2.40
C SER A 329 8.00 8.39 -1.56
N PHE A 330 6.78 7.94 -1.23
CA PHE A 330 6.52 6.68 -0.53
C PHE A 330 6.45 5.48 -1.49
N GLY A 331 6.51 5.70 -2.81
CA GLY A 331 6.30 4.68 -3.83
C GLY A 331 4.83 4.39 -4.13
N CYS A 332 3.91 5.09 -3.48
CA CYS A 332 2.47 4.99 -3.74
C CYS A 332 2.10 5.74 -5.01
N PHE A 333 1.16 5.20 -5.78
CA PHE A 333 0.84 5.77 -7.09
C PHE A 333 -0.65 5.78 -7.40
N ARG A 334 -1.04 6.67 -8.31
CA ARG A 334 -2.31 6.63 -9.04
C ARG A 334 -2.06 6.75 -10.53
N ILE A 335 -3.03 6.27 -11.30
CA ILE A 335 -2.98 6.30 -12.76
C ILE A 335 -4.07 7.24 -13.25
N ARG A 336 -3.68 8.23 -14.10
CA ARG A 336 -4.58 9.07 -14.87
C ARG A 336 -4.70 8.51 -16.27
N THR A 337 -5.92 8.44 -16.80
CA THR A 337 -6.22 8.05 -18.17
C THR A 337 -6.65 9.27 -18.98
N ILE A 338 -6.04 9.47 -20.13
CA ILE A 338 -6.38 10.54 -21.06
C ILE A 338 -6.70 9.93 -22.41
N THR A 339 -7.94 10.08 -22.87
CA THR A 339 -8.35 9.61 -24.20
C THR A 339 -8.07 10.71 -25.22
N VAL A 340 -7.14 10.46 -26.13
CA VAL A 340 -6.85 11.36 -27.23
C VAL A 340 -7.57 10.88 -28.48
N ILE A 341 -8.51 11.69 -28.97
CA ILE A 341 -9.37 11.40 -30.11
C ILE A 341 -8.83 12.12 -31.33
N ALA A 342 -8.78 11.42 -32.48
CA ALA A 342 -8.40 12.03 -33.73
C ALA A 342 -9.58 12.80 -34.34
N SER A 343 -9.29 14.03 -34.81
CA SER A 343 -10.11 14.76 -35.76
C SER A 343 -9.27 15.15 -36.96
N ASN A 344 -9.87 15.71 -38.01
CA ASN A 344 -9.14 16.29 -39.12
C ASN A 344 -9.97 17.33 -39.88
N ALA A 345 -9.32 18.20 -40.63
CA ALA A 345 -10.01 19.06 -41.56
C ALA A 345 -10.67 18.23 -42.67
N ALA A 346 -11.84 18.68 -43.12
CA ALA A 346 -12.65 17.99 -44.11
C ALA A 346 -11.90 17.84 -45.45
N GLN A 347 -12.03 16.69 -46.07
CA GLN A 347 -11.61 16.48 -47.48
C GLN A 347 -12.85 16.51 -48.34
N PHE A 348 -12.84 17.41 -49.37
CA PHE A 348 -13.94 17.49 -50.31
C PHE A 348 -13.99 16.30 -51.23
N ASN A 349 -15.16 15.71 -51.39
CA ASN A 349 -15.52 14.83 -52.48
C ASN A 349 -16.31 15.57 -53.53
N MET A 350 -16.65 14.93 -54.67
CA MET A 350 -17.44 15.54 -55.71
C MET A 350 -18.79 15.99 -55.14
N PRO A 351 -19.12 17.32 -55.20
CA PRO A 351 -20.42 17.81 -54.75
C PRO A 351 -21.52 17.31 -55.71
N THR A 352 -22.75 17.13 -55.17
CA THR A 352 -23.91 16.88 -56.02
C THR A 352 -24.61 18.21 -56.28
N ILE A 353 -24.64 18.63 -57.55
CA ILE A 353 -25.22 19.92 -57.93
C ILE A 353 -26.44 19.63 -58.85
N MET A 354 -27.61 20.06 -58.40
CA MET A 354 -28.83 20.08 -59.20
C MET A 354 -29.08 21.54 -59.64
N ASP A 355 -28.59 21.86 -60.83
CA ASP A 355 -28.65 23.19 -61.43
C ASP A 355 -29.63 23.25 -62.63
N LEU A 356 -29.63 24.35 -63.33
CA LEU A 356 -30.55 24.64 -64.46
C LEU A 356 -32.05 24.60 -64.11
N SER A 357 -32.37 24.90 -62.83
CA SER A 357 -33.70 24.95 -62.30
C SER A 357 -33.97 26.26 -61.58
N ASP A 358 -35.25 26.55 -61.30
CA ASP A 358 -35.58 27.73 -60.51
C ASP A 358 -35.09 27.63 -59.04
N ASN A 359 -34.94 26.41 -58.55
CA ASN A 359 -34.44 26.10 -57.17
C ASN A 359 -33.21 25.20 -57.26
N ASN A 360 -32.07 25.78 -57.55
CA ASN A 360 -30.84 25.00 -57.59
C ASN A 360 -30.45 24.53 -56.18
N THR A 361 -30.03 23.27 -56.09
CA THR A 361 -29.64 22.65 -54.86
C THR A 361 -28.18 22.14 -54.95
N VAL A 362 -27.41 22.38 -53.89
CA VAL A 362 -26.02 21.95 -53.75
C VAL A 362 -25.92 21.09 -52.51
N ILE A 363 -25.39 19.88 -52.68
CA ILE A 363 -25.07 18.94 -51.59
C ILE A 363 -23.56 18.82 -51.53
N ILE A 364 -22.99 19.18 -50.39
CA ILE A 364 -21.55 19.12 -50.16
C ILE A 364 -21.20 17.76 -49.58
N ASN A 365 -20.37 17.04 -50.30
CA ASN A 365 -19.88 15.73 -49.87
C ASN A 365 -18.44 15.88 -49.34
N VAL A 366 -18.21 15.45 -48.11
CA VAL A 366 -16.89 15.45 -47.48
C VAL A 366 -16.61 14.12 -46.79
N THR A 367 -15.34 13.83 -46.60
CA THR A 367 -14.84 12.72 -45.77
C THR A 367 -13.90 13.29 -44.71
N GLY A 368 -13.79 12.56 -43.58
CA GLY A 368 -12.93 12.88 -42.48
C GLY A 368 -13.46 12.34 -41.17
N LEU A 369 -12.73 12.62 -40.08
CA LEU A 369 -13.03 12.17 -38.71
C LEU A 369 -13.64 13.29 -37.87
N GLY A 370 -13.74 14.53 -38.41
CA GLY A 370 -14.18 15.69 -37.69
C GLY A 370 -15.69 15.87 -37.58
N ASN A 371 -16.10 16.81 -36.79
CA ASN A 371 -17.47 17.26 -36.64
C ASN A 371 -17.68 18.50 -37.50
N TYR A 372 -18.25 18.34 -38.70
CA TYR A 372 -18.24 19.37 -39.73
C TYR A 372 -19.50 20.22 -39.75
N VAL A 373 -19.28 21.53 -40.01
CA VAL A 373 -20.32 22.51 -40.34
C VAL A 373 -19.98 23.17 -41.71
N PHE A 374 -21.03 23.57 -42.43
CA PHE A 374 -20.95 23.98 -43.80
C PHE A 374 -21.40 25.43 -44.00
N SER A 375 -20.75 26.17 -44.86
CA SER A 375 -21.19 27.49 -45.26
C SER A 375 -20.98 27.73 -46.76
N LEU A 376 -21.86 28.49 -47.38
CA LEU A 376 -21.78 28.86 -48.79
C LEU A 376 -21.55 30.38 -48.83
N ASP A 377 -20.49 30.82 -49.53
CA ASP A 377 -20.05 32.18 -49.78
C ASP A 377 -19.65 33.01 -48.56
N TYR A 378 -20.12 32.64 -47.35
CA TYR A 378 -19.88 33.41 -46.12
C TYR A 378 -19.13 32.61 -45.07
N PRO A 379 -17.83 32.85 -44.83
CA PRO A 379 -17.00 32.03 -43.95
C PRO A 379 -17.40 32.06 -42.46
N ASN A 380 -18.48 32.76 -42.10
CA ASN A 380 -18.95 32.90 -40.73
C ASN A 380 -20.42 32.47 -40.51
N ALA A 381 -21.10 32.01 -41.57
CA ALA A 381 -22.52 31.65 -41.55
C ALA A 381 -22.69 30.10 -41.72
N TYR A 382 -22.22 29.35 -40.70
CA TYR A 382 -22.21 27.89 -40.76
C TYR A 382 -23.55 27.25 -40.34
N GLN A 383 -23.91 26.19 -41.02
CA GLN A 383 -25.01 25.27 -40.70
C GLN A 383 -24.52 23.83 -40.55
N THR A 384 -25.24 23.00 -39.84
CA THR A 384 -24.91 21.60 -39.64
C THR A 384 -25.29 20.71 -40.83
N ILE A 385 -26.22 21.16 -41.64
CA ILE A 385 -26.72 20.43 -42.83
C ILE A 385 -25.84 20.77 -44.02
N ASN A 386 -25.42 19.76 -44.75
CA ASN A 386 -24.59 19.90 -45.96
C ASN A 386 -25.35 20.21 -47.25
N ILE A 387 -26.61 20.62 -47.18
CA ILE A 387 -27.50 20.91 -48.29
C ILE A 387 -27.80 22.41 -48.30
N PHE A 388 -27.61 23.04 -49.46
CA PHE A 388 -27.99 24.42 -49.73
C PHE A 388 -29.02 24.43 -50.84
N THR A 389 -30.18 25.04 -50.54
CA THR A 389 -31.30 25.22 -51.49
C THR A 389 -31.35 26.67 -51.99
N ASP A 390 -32.05 26.92 -53.11
CA ASP A 390 -32.20 28.22 -53.74
C ASP A 390 -30.90 28.94 -54.05
N VAL A 391 -29.87 28.15 -54.41
CA VAL A 391 -28.54 28.68 -54.72
C VAL A 391 -28.62 29.42 -56.07
N THR A 392 -28.17 30.67 -56.08
CA THR A 392 -28.15 31.49 -57.29
C THR A 392 -27.17 30.89 -58.29
N PRO A 393 -27.43 30.99 -59.60
CA PRO A 393 -26.44 30.62 -60.60
C PRO A 393 -25.17 31.47 -60.50
N GLY A 394 -24.02 30.84 -60.60
CA GLY A 394 -22.72 31.53 -60.49
C GLY A 394 -21.60 30.65 -59.96
N VAL A 395 -20.54 31.30 -59.57
CA VAL A 395 -19.38 30.71 -58.91
C VAL A 395 -19.53 30.94 -57.43
N HIS A 396 -19.51 29.89 -56.66
CA HIS A 396 -19.67 29.89 -55.22
C HIS A 396 -18.47 29.31 -54.49
N THR A 397 -18.22 29.74 -53.25
CA THR A 397 -17.20 29.15 -52.40
C THR A 397 -17.87 28.44 -51.24
N VAL A 398 -17.64 27.15 -51.11
CA VAL A 398 -18.06 26.36 -49.97
C VAL A 398 -16.95 26.35 -48.95
N TYR A 399 -17.31 26.58 -47.69
CA TYR A 399 -16.45 26.44 -46.54
C TYR A 399 -16.95 25.29 -45.65
N VAL A 400 -16.02 24.41 -45.25
CA VAL A 400 -16.29 23.34 -44.30
C VAL A 400 -15.36 23.49 -43.11
N LYS A 401 -15.94 23.72 -41.96
CA LYS A 401 -15.22 23.94 -40.71
C LYS A 401 -15.36 22.72 -39.82
N ASP A 402 -14.25 22.25 -39.28
CA ASP A 402 -14.23 21.27 -38.20
C ASP A 402 -14.47 21.97 -36.85
N LEU A 403 -15.52 21.59 -36.13
CA LEU A 403 -15.84 22.08 -34.80
C LEU A 403 -14.85 21.60 -33.72
N ASP A 404 -14.17 20.49 -33.97
CA ASP A 404 -13.15 19.92 -33.10
C ASP A 404 -11.80 20.68 -33.21
N GLY A 405 -11.73 21.69 -34.07
CA GLY A 405 -10.62 22.63 -34.10
C GLY A 405 -9.52 22.34 -35.14
N CYS A 406 -9.65 21.32 -35.98
CA CYS A 406 -8.66 20.99 -36.99
C CYS A 406 -8.71 21.87 -38.26
N GLY A 407 -9.46 22.96 -38.22
CA GLY A 407 -9.43 24.01 -39.22
C GLY A 407 -10.64 24.06 -40.14
N THR A 408 -10.51 24.92 -41.18
CA THR A 408 -11.53 25.14 -42.22
C THR A 408 -10.91 24.91 -43.58
N THR A 409 -11.59 24.13 -44.38
CA THR A 409 -11.25 23.96 -45.79
C THR A 409 -12.26 24.64 -46.70
N SER A 410 -11.86 25.00 -47.89
CA SER A 410 -12.78 25.62 -48.86
C SER A 410 -12.61 25.04 -50.25
N GLN A 411 -13.69 25.04 -51.03
CA GLN A 411 -13.70 24.62 -52.41
C GLN A 411 -14.63 25.52 -53.22
N ILE A 412 -14.19 25.86 -54.46
CA ILE A 412 -15.01 26.55 -55.43
C ILE A 412 -15.91 25.53 -56.14
N ILE A 413 -17.18 25.87 -56.24
CA ILE A 413 -18.18 25.15 -57.01
C ILE A 413 -18.87 26.04 -58.00
N ASN A 414 -19.43 25.47 -59.05
CA ASN A 414 -20.12 26.20 -60.09
C ASN A 414 -21.55 25.70 -60.22
N VAL A 415 -22.50 26.64 -60.12
CA VAL A 415 -23.92 26.35 -60.30
C VAL A 415 -24.34 27.00 -61.64
N ILE A 416 -24.69 26.17 -62.59
CA ILE A 416 -25.05 26.62 -63.96
C ILE A 416 -26.45 27.17 -63.94
N GLY A 417 -26.61 28.32 -64.59
CA GLY A 417 -27.94 28.93 -64.81
C GLY A 417 -28.04 29.68 -66.09
N ILE A 418 -29.24 29.76 -66.61
CA ILE A 418 -29.54 30.41 -67.89
C ILE A 418 -30.45 31.61 -67.59
N PRO A 419 -29.96 32.84 -67.77
CA PRO A 419 -30.79 34.05 -67.52
C PRO A 419 -32.03 34.08 -68.42
N LYS A 420 -33.20 34.36 -67.83
CA LYS A 420 -34.46 34.44 -68.54
C LYS A 420 -34.66 35.73 -69.34
N PHE A 421 -33.85 36.77 -69.07
CA PHE A 421 -33.82 38.04 -69.79
C PHE A 421 -32.50 38.74 -69.64
N PHE A 422 -32.26 39.77 -70.46
CA PHE A 422 -31.18 40.74 -70.29
C PHE A 422 -31.62 42.15 -70.79
N THR A 423 -30.93 43.17 -70.38
CA THR A 423 -31.31 44.59 -70.62
C THR A 423 -30.06 45.39 -71.07
N PRO A 424 -29.73 45.39 -72.35
CA PRO A 424 -28.52 46.06 -72.86
C PRO A 424 -28.73 47.58 -72.92
N ASN A 425 -28.72 48.24 -71.75
CA ASN A 425 -28.91 49.70 -71.58
C ASN A 425 -27.63 50.37 -71.08
N ALA A 426 -26.52 49.63 -70.93
CA ALA A 426 -25.21 50.08 -70.49
C ALA A 426 -25.19 50.65 -69.05
N ASP A 427 -26.08 50.18 -68.16
CA ASP A 427 -26.07 50.49 -66.73
C ASP A 427 -25.13 49.59 -65.88
N GLY A 428 -24.56 48.60 -66.53
CA GLY A 428 -23.63 47.59 -65.85
C GLY A 428 -24.34 46.38 -65.32
N TYR A 429 -25.70 46.25 -65.42
CA TYR A 429 -26.49 45.14 -64.95
C TYR A 429 -27.25 44.44 -66.11
N ASN A 430 -27.00 43.14 -66.27
CA ASN A 430 -27.66 42.35 -67.31
C ASN A 430 -27.52 42.92 -68.73
N ASP A 431 -26.47 43.69 -69.01
CA ASP A 431 -26.22 44.29 -70.32
C ASP A 431 -25.93 43.26 -71.42
N THR A 432 -25.49 42.10 -71.05
CA THR A 432 -25.20 40.98 -71.95
C THR A 432 -25.85 39.69 -71.49
N TRP A 433 -26.17 38.83 -72.40
CA TRP A 433 -26.73 37.49 -72.05
C TRP A 433 -25.64 36.44 -72.27
N ASN A 434 -25.40 35.64 -71.24
CA ASN A 434 -24.54 34.47 -71.27
C ASN A 434 -25.05 33.45 -70.21
N VAL A 435 -24.59 32.20 -70.33
CA VAL A 435 -24.78 31.20 -69.28
C VAL A 435 -23.91 31.51 -68.08
N LEU A 436 -24.50 31.52 -66.91
CA LEU A 436 -23.82 31.79 -65.67
C LEU A 436 -23.21 30.51 -65.10
N GLY A 437 -22.14 30.63 -64.31
CA GLY A 437 -21.50 29.52 -63.65
C GLY A 437 -20.49 28.71 -64.52
N LEU A 438 -20.26 29.17 -65.78
CA LEU A 438 -19.22 28.61 -66.65
C LEU A 438 -17.88 29.29 -66.37
N THR A 439 -16.80 28.52 -66.34
CA THR A 439 -15.43 29.03 -66.06
C THR A 439 -14.40 28.44 -67.02
N THR A 440 -13.20 29.00 -67.04
CA THR A 440 -12.08 28.51 -67.87
C THR A 440 -11.56 27.13 -67.45
N THR A 441 -11.91 26.69 -66.25
CA THR A 441 -11.48 25.38 -65.66
C THR A 441 -12.56 24.34 -65.69
N LYS A 442 -13.84 24.77 -65.82
CA LYS A 442 -14.98 23.84 -65.90
C LYS A 442 -15.94 24.30 -66.99
N ASN A 443 -16.39 23.37 -67.81
CA ASN A 443 -17.30 23.61 -68.90
C ASN A 443 -16.73 24.52 -70.03
N TYR A 444 -15.40 24.53 -70.18
CA TYR A 444 -14.69 25.34 -71.21
C TYR A 444 -15.14 25.00 -72.65
N ASN A 445 -15.43 23.73 -72.93
CA ASN A 445 -15.87 23.24 -74.23
C ASN A 445 -17.38 23.34 -74.45
N THR A 446 -18.12 24.10 -73.58
CA THR A 446 -19.53 24.37 -73.80
C THR A 446 -19.73 25.26 -75.02
N THR A 447 -20.64 24.90 -75.91
CA THR A 447 -20.97 25.68 -77.08
C THR A 447 -22.40 26.25 -76.95
N ILE A 448 -22.57 27.53 -77.14
CA ILE A 448 -23.83 28.25 -77.01
C ILE A 448 -24.23 28.87 -78.30
N TYR A 449 -25.42 28.49 -78.85
CA TYR A 449 -25.96 29.08 -80.04
C TYR A 449 -27.22 29.87 -79.71
N ILE A 450 -27.32 31.11 -80.27
CA ILE A 450 -28.48 32.01 -80.13
C ILE A 450 -29.17 32.13 -81.49
N PHE A 451 -30.47 32.02 -81.51
CA PHE A 451 -31.30 32.05 -82.74
C PHE A 451 -32.42 33.07 -82.55
N ASP A 452 -32.91 33.61 -83.72
CA ASP A 452 -34.15 34.37 -83.78
C ASP A 452 -35.37 33.36 -83.75
N ARG A 453 -36.60 33.94 -83.72
CA ARG A 453 -37.86 33.16 -83.72
C ARG A 453 -38.04 32.28 -84.98
N TYR A 454 -37.28 32.51 -86.03
CA TYR A 454 -37.36 31.76 -87.29
C TYR A 454 -36.29 30.69 -87.36
N GLY A 455 -35.47 30.54 -86.36
CA GLY A 455 -34.40 29.54 -86.31
C GLY A 455 -33.10 30.00 -86.96
N LYS A 456 -32.95 31.27 -87.36
CA LYS A 456 -31.74 31.81 -87.90
C LYS A 456 -30.68 31.97 -86.85
N LEU A 457 -29.47 31.44 -87.01
CA LEU A 457 -28.36 31.61 -86.08
C LEU A 457 -27.93 33.09 -86.05
N LEU A 458 -27.95 33.69 -84.84
CA LEU A 458 -27.56 35.08 -84.63
C LEU A 458 -26.13 35.17 -84.07
N LYS A 459 -25.82 34.28 -83.13
CA LYS A 459 -24.54 34.32 -82.40
C LYS A 459 -24.13 32.91 -81.97
N GLU A 460 -22.87 32.65 -82.03
CA GLU A 460 -22.21 31.60 -81.28
C GLU A 460 -21.38 32.26 -80.19
N LEU A 461 -21.54 31.74 -78.94
CA LEU A 461 -20.86 32.28 -77.80
C LEU A 461 -19.90 31.26 -77.19
N SER A 462 -18.76 31.74 -76.79
CA SER A 462 -17.85 31.01 -75.90
C SER A 462 -18.29 31.17 -74.46
N PRO A 463 -18.22 30.11 -73.69
CA PRO A 463 -18.64 30.17 -72.23
C PRO A 463 -17.95 31.27 -71.45
N ILE A 464 -16.73 31.67 -71.82
CA ILE A 464 -15.92 32.69 -71.13
C ILE A 464 -16.02 34.08 -71.80
N SER A 465 -16.87 34.23 -72.82
CA SER A 465 -17.08 35.50 -73.46
C SER A 465 -17.89 36.44 -72.57
N LYS A 466 -17.84 37.77 -72.88
CA LYS A 466 -18.65 38.76 -72.15
C LYS A 466 -20.16 38.55 -72.33
N GLY A 467 -20.56 37.67 -73.22
CA GLY A 467 -21.93 37.42 -73.56
C GLY A 467 -22.39 38.15 -74.81
N TRP A 468 -23.64 37.95 -75.17
CA TRP A 468 -24.29 38.60 -76.30
C TRP A 468 -24.96 39.90 -75.86
N ASP A 469 -24.64 41.00 -76.58
CA ASP A 469 -25.14 42.36 -76.32
C ASP A 469 -26.46 42.70 -77.04
N GLY A 470 -27.10 41.75 -77.68
CA GLY A 470 -28.32 41.91 -78.43
C GLY A 470 -28.12 42.57 -79.81
N THR A 471 -26.93 42.51 -80.42
CA THR A 471 -26.69 43.01 -81.72
C THR A 471 -26.48 41.84 -82.76
N PHE A 472 -26.80 42.12 -84.00
CA PHE A 472 -26.49 41.21 -85.18
C PHE A 472 -25.91 42.09 -86.27
N ASN A 473 -24.72 41.77 -86.79
CA ASN A 473 -23.99 42.53 -87.77
C ASN A 473 -23.80 44.01 -87.41
N GLY A 474 -23.70 44.34 -86.15
CA GLY A 474 -23.55 45.72 -85.64
C GLY A 474 -24.84 46.50 -85.46
N GLU A 475 -25.96 45.95 -85.78
CA GLU A 475 -27.28 46.55 -85.65
C GLU A 475 -28.00 46.02 -84.36
N ALA A 476 -28.63 46.87 -83.61
CA ALA A 476 -29.38 46.49 -82.43
C ALA A 476 -30.65 45.76 -82.81
N LEU A 477 -30.87 44.59 -82.20
CA LEU A 477 -32.08 43.80 -82.45
C LEU A 477 -33.23 44.30 -81.56
N PRO A 478 -34.51 44.08 -81.95
CA PRO A 478 -35.68 44.58 -81.19
C PRO A 478 -35.87 43.82 -79.86
N THR A 479 -36.64 44.42 -78.92
CA THR A 479 -37.21 43.73 -77.75
C THR A 479 -38.04 42.58 -78.27
N ASP A 480 -37.63 41.35 -77.96
CA ASP A 480 -38.31 40.10 -78.37
C ASP A 480 -37.72 38.91 -77.61
N ASP A 481 -38.30 37.73 -77.79
CA ASP A 481 -37.76 36.48 -77.32
C ASP A 481 -36.75 35.88 -78.36
N TYR A 482 -35.66 35.41 -77.84
CA TYR A 482 -34.57 34.77 -78.60
C TYR A 482 -34.38 33.36 -78.07
N TRP A 483 -34.01 32.45 -78.92
CA TRP A 483 -33.88 31.03 -78.53
C TRP A 483 -32.42 30.66 -78.50
N TYR A 484 -32.11 29.67 -77.54
CA TYR A 484 -30.77 29.14 -77.38
C TYR A 484 -30.78 27.64 -77.51
N THR A 485 -29.61 27.13 -77.95
CA THR A 485 -29.22 25.69 -77.77
C THR A 485 -27.82 25.71 -77.21
N ILE A 486 -27.70 25.00 -76.08
CA ILE A 486 -26.44 24.88 -75.33
C ILE A 486 -26.03 23.41 -75.27
N TYR A 487 -24.80 23.13 -75.66
CA TYR A 487 -24.17 21.81 -75.52
C TYR A 487 -23.09 21.92 -74.44
N PHE A 488 -23.37 21.38 -73.28
CA PHE A 488 -22.45 21.42 -72.20
C PHE A 488 -21.33 20.40 -72.36
N GLU A 489 -20.17 20.67 -71.84
CA GLU A 489 -19.02 19.77 -71.87
C GLU A 489 -19.28 18.43 -71.21
N ASP A 490 -20.13 18.35 -70.20
CA ASP A 490 -20.56 17.16 -69.50
C ASP A 490 -21.59 16.31 -70.25
N GLY A 491 -21.91 16.69 -71.50
CA GLY A 491 -22.84 15.98 -72.37
C GLY A 491 -24.31 16.36 -72.20
N ARG A 492 -24.66 17.20 -71.28
CA ARG A 492 -26.02 17.74 -71.13
C ARG A 492 -26.32 18.69 -72.29
N THR A 493 -27.59 18.86 -72.60
CA THR A 493 -28.07 19.84 -73.60
C THR A 493 -29.26 20.63 -73.01
N ALA A 494 -29.21 21.95 -73.16
CA ALA A 494 -30.34 22.80 -72.79
C ALA A 494 -30.86 23.56 -74.00
N LYS A 495 -32.17 23.67 -74.15
CA LYS A 495 -32.86 24.47 -75.17
C LYS A 495 -33.95 25.29 -74.50
N GLY A 496 -34.15 26.52 -74.94
CA GLY A 496 -35.14 27.41 -74.39
C GLY A 496 -35.13 28.75 -75.09
N HIS A 497 -35.77 29.73 -74.43
CA HIS A 497 -35.78 31.09 -74.92
C HIS A 497 -35.46 32.08 -73.76
N PHE A 498 -35.08 33.27 -74.07
CA PHE A 498 -34.87 34.37 -73.14
C PHE A 498 -35.31 35.65 -73.79
N THR A 499 -35.67 36.68 -73.02
CA THR A 499 -36.17 37.93 -73.51
C THR A 499 -35.08 39.00 -73.54
N LEU A 500 -34.87 39.66 -74.68
CA LEU A 500 -34.14 40.91 -74.76
C LEU A 500 -35.15 42.03 -74.46
N LYS A 501 -34.86 42.91 -73.46
CA LYS A 501 -35.63 44.05 -73.07
C LYS A 501 -34.83 45.31 -73.27
N ARG A 502 -35.35 46.28 -74.09
CA ARG A 502 -34.72 47.60 -74.30
C ARG A 502 -35.64 48.68 -73.76
#